data_1b0a73e0a0dd1bd6f8f715560fff3c22
#
_entry.id   1b0a73e0a0dd1bd6f8f715560fff3c22
#
_cell.length_a   1.000
_cell.length_b   1.000
_cell.length_c   1.000
_cell.angle_alpha   90.00
_cell.angle_beta   90.00
_cell.angle_gamma   90.00
#
_symmetry.space_group_name_H-M   'P 1'
#
loop_
_entity.id
_entity.type
_entity.pdbx_description
1 polymer ?
#
loop_
_entity_poly.entity_id
_entity_poly.type
_entity_poly.pdbx_seq_one_letter_code
_entity_poly.pdbx_strand_id
1 'polypeptide(L)'
;MIETNVAGLLPELLEESKFFHGADELNVTHTSLATEKGFREEIAIEGRGDFTYDFACSYSGEIERKRYEKRFSKLAFYRALSSVLKETMPWGALTGIRPVKFSYREGENWRETMRDVMGVEEEKLDIVDRIRHEQAPYYETFPKDADLFIGIPFCPTRCSYCSFVSQEIGKCGQIPEYVDCLTKEIIAAKRLIGRLRSVYIGGGTPVSLPLKELERILDTVKDPGVEFTVEAGRPDCIDEEKLELLRSKGVTRICVNPQTFHDKTLVLLGRKHTVKEILDKYELALKYGFSVNMDLIAGLPEETFDDFRYSVDKAVDLSPDNVTVHTLSLKKGSRLKESVERLPDGEISKMIGYSSRRLISSGYEPYYLYRQKYMAGNLENTGYTKPGKGCVYNIDVMEEITDNVACGANAVSKKLFGEEDRIERYGAPKDIATYIAKIDRIIADKEALFLGENGKGAAKS
;
A
#
# COMPACT_ATOMS: atom_id res chain seq x y z
N MET A 1 21.71 22.47 1.70
CA MET A 1 21.42 22.41 0.23
C MET A 1 21.95 21.07 -0.30
N ILE A 2 21.22 20.42 -1.23
CA ILE A 2 21.67 19.14 -1.84
C ILE A 2 21.77 19.31 -3.34
N GLU A 3 22.91 18.91 -3.92
CA GLU A 3 23.17 18.92 -5.36
C GLU A 3 23.58 17.53 -5.84
N THR A 4 23.24 17.18 -7.09
CA THR A 4 23.60 15.90 -7.70
C THR A 4 23.71 16.01 -9.22
N ASN A 5 24.66 15.27 -9.81
CA ASN A 5 24.80 15.17 -11.27
C ASN A 5 23.88 14.11 -11.90
N VAL A 6 23.18 13.29 -11.10
CA VAL A 6 22.27 12.24 -11.60
C VAL A 6 20.91 12.82 -11.92
N ALA A 7 20.52 12.78 -13.18
CA ALA A 7 19.25 13.35 -13.64
C ALA A 7 18.03 12.73 -12.94
N GLY A 8 17.18 13.58 -12.34
CA GLY A 8 15.94 13.18 -11.68
C GLY A 8 16.14 12.46 -10.33
N LEU A 9 17.33 12.49 -9.73
CA LEU A 9 17.62 11.89 -8.43
C LEU A 9 17.37 12.87 -7.26
N LEU A 10 17.57 14.16 -7.47
CA LEU A 10 17.46 15.18 -6.40
C LEU A 10 16.20 15.06 -5.52
N PRO A 11 14.99 14.86 -6.08
CA PRO A 11 13.80 14.67 -5.23
C PRO A 11 13.89 13.46 -4.30
N GLU A 12 14.58 12.39 -4.71
CA GLU A 12 14.75 11.17 -3.91
C GLU A 12 15.76 11.41 -2.77
N LEU A 13 16.87 12.12 -3.03
CA LEU A 13 17.84 12.49 -2.00
C LEU A 13 17.27 13.49 -0.99
N LEU A 14 16.47 14.45 -1.43
CA LEU A 14 15.73 15.36 -0.55
C LEU A 14 14.69 14.65 0.33
N GLU A 15 14.11 13.55 -0.13
CA GLU A 15 13.23 12.71 0.68
C GLU A 15 14.01 11.91 1.72
N GLU A 16 15.16 11.37 1.33
CA GLU A 16 16.03 10.57 2.18
C GLU A 16 16.66 11.43 3.30
N SER A 17 17.08 12.65 2.98
CA SER A 17 17.63 13.57 3.98
C SER A 17 16.67 13.89 5.13
N LYS A 18 15.36 13.88 4.88
CA LYS A 18 14.35 14.17 5.91
C LYS A 18 14.25 13.11 7.02
N PHE A 19 14.85 11.96 6.83
CA PHE A 19 14.90 10.93 7.85
C PHE A 19 15.96 11.19 8.92
N PHE A 20 16.94 12.08 8.63
CA PHE A 20 18.04 12.39 9.52
C PHE A 20 17.83 13.76 10.19
N HIS A 21 17.96 13.80 11.51
CA HIS A 21 17.88 15.06 12.25
C HIS A 21 19.06 15.97 11.92
N GLY A 22 18.80 17.23 11.58
CA GLY A 22 19.84 18.19 11.21
C GLY A 22 20.42 18.05 9.80
N ALA A 23 19.90 17.15 8.97
CA ALA A 23 20.36 17.04 7.58
C ALA A 23 19.96 18.25 6.72
N ASP A 24 18.94 18.98 7.10
CA ASP A 24 18.49 20.23 6.46
C ASP A 24 19.49 21.39 6.62
N GLU A 25 20.34 21.33 7.65
CA GLU A 25 21.42 22.28 7.90
C GLU A 25 22.69 22.00 7.05
N LEU A 26 22.77 20.82 6.41
CA LEU A 26 23.95 20.40 5.66
C LEU A 26 23.91 20.87 4.20
N ASN A 27 25.08 21.24 3.69
CA ASN A 27 25.33 21.39 2.26
C ASN A 27 26.02 20.11 1.75
N VAL A 28 25.37 19.41 0.83
CA VAL A 28 25.82 18.11 0.34
C VAL A 28 25.92 18.15 -1.18
N THR A 29 27.08 17.82 -1.72
CA THR A 29 27.29 17.63 -3.16
C THR A 29 27.52 16.15 -3.43
N HIS A 30 26.72 15.57 -4.30
CA HIS A 30 26.81 14.19 -4.74
C HIS A 30 27.20 14.12 -6.21
N THR A 31 28.18 13.26 -6.53
CA THR A 31 28.62 12.97 -7.89
C THR A 31 28.69 11.46 -8.12
N SER A 32 27.99 10.98 -9.13
CA SER A 32 28.07 9.59 -9.60
C SER A 32 28.91 9.51 -10.87
N LEU A 33 29.86 8.59 -10.90
CA LEU A 33 30.79 8.34 -12.00
C LEU A 33 30.70 6.87 -12.42
N ALA A 34 30.34 6.62 -13.67
CA ALA A 34 30.40 5.26 -14.23
C ALA A 34 31.88 4.82 -14.35
N THR A 35 32.18 3.58 -13.93
CA THR A 35 33.50 2.95 -14.00
C THR A 35 33.43 1.67 -14.83
N GLU A 36 34.57 1.07 -15.16
CA GLU A 36 34.62 -0.23 -15.86
C GLU A 36 33.94 -1.38 -15.07
N LYS A 37 33.84 -1.24 -13.73
CA LYS A 37 33.32 -2.28 -12.83
C LYS A 37 31.95 -1.94 -12.22
N GLY A 38 31.37 -0.78 -12.53
CA GLY A 38 30.11 -0.31 -11.93
C GLY A 38 30.08 1.20 -11.76
N PHE A 39 29.95 1.67 -10.51
CA PHE A 39 29.82 3.10 -10.19
C PHE A 39 30.73 3.49 -9.02
N ARG A 40 31.29 4.70 -9.12
CA ARG A 40 31.91 5.42 -8.00
C ARG A 40 31.01 6.57 -7.61
N GLU A 41 30.66 6.63 -6.31
CA GLU A 41 29.83 7.67 -5.74
C GLU A 41 30.67 8.52 -4.80
N GLU A 42 30.70 9.82 -5.05
CA GLU A 42 31.43 10.81 -4.25
C GLU A 42 30.41 11.73 -3.55
N ILE A 43 30.53 11.85 -2.24
CA ILE A 43 29.68 12.72 -1.39
C ILE A 43 30.57 13.69 -0.65
N ALA A 44 30.46 14.96 -0.94
CA ALA A 44 31.11 16.03 -0.18
C ALA A 44 30.08 16.69 0.75
N ILE A 45 30.36 16.73 2.05
CA ILE A 45 29.53 17.39 3.06
C ILE A 45 30.34 18.55 3.66
N GLU A 46 29.91 19.78 3.39
CA GLU A 46 30.61 20.97 3.80
C GLU A 46 30.89 21.01 5.31
N GLY A 47 32.17 21.16 5.68
CA GLY A 47 32.62 21.19 7.06
C GLY A 47 32.57 19.85 7.80
N ARG A 48 32.23 18.74 7.10
CA ARG A 48 32.11 17.40 7.70
C ARG A 48 32.98 16.33 7.04
N GLY A 49 33.41 16.55 5.77
CA GLY A 49 34.34 15.67 5.04
C GLY A 49 33.78 15.14 3.73
N ASP A 50 34.64 14.39 3.04
CA ASP A 50 34.38 13.78 1.73
C ASP A 50 34.34 12.26 1.90
N PHE A 51 33.39 11.62 1.23
CA PHE A 51 33.16 10.19 1.26
C PHE A 51 33.16 9.65 -0.15
N THR A 52 33.84 8.54 -0.37
CA THR A 52 33.88 7.85 -1.67
C THR A 52 33.48 6.39 -1.48
N TYR A 53 32.59 5.92 -2.35
CA TYR A 53 32.13 4.54 -2.35
C TYR A 53 32.21 3.95 -3.75
N ASP A 54 32.84 2.80 -3.90
CA ASP A 54 32.89 2.04 -5.13
C ASP A 54 31.91 0.86 -5.07
N PHE A 55 31.03 0.77 -6.07
CA PHE A 55 30.03 -0.29 -6.19
C PHE A 55 30.23 -1.08 -7.47
N ALA A 56 30.53 -2.36 -7.34
CA ALA A 56 30.65 -3.26 -8.48
C ALA A 56 29.25 -3.77 -8.90
N CYS A 57 28.97 -3.72 -10.19
CA CYS A 57 27.78 -4.34 -10.78
C CYS A 57 28.00 -4.59 -12.28
N SER A 58 27.24 -5.55 -12.80
CA SER A 58 27.05 -5.74 -14.24
C SER A 58 25.61 -5.40 -14.59
N TYR A 59 25.37 -4.81 -15.74
CA TYR A 59 24.03 -4.46 -16.21
C TYR A 59 23.91 -4.66 -17.73
N SER A 60 22.68 -5.00 -18.16
CA SER A 60 22.33 -5.13 -19.56
C SER A 60 21.40 -3.97 -19.97
N GLY A 61 21.96 -3.03 -20.73
CA GLY A 61 21.19 -1.91 -21.28
C GLY A 61 20.99 -0.72 -20.33
N GLU A 62 20.45 0.35 -20.89
CA GLU A 62 20.38 1.68 -20.27
C GLU A 62 19.38 1.75 -19.09
N ILE A 63 18.30 0.97 -19.14
CA ILE A 63 17.29 0.97 -18.08
C ILE A 63 17.87 0.40 -16.78
N GLU A 64 18.58 -0.72 -16.89
CA GLU A 64 19.21 -1.37 -15.75
C GLU A 64 20.37 -0.54 -15.22
N ARG A 65 21.20 0.04 -16.10
CA ARG A 65 22.26 0.99 -15.75
C ARG A 65 21.72 2.13 -14.87
N LYS A 66 20.66 2.81 -15.31
CA LYS A 66 20.03 3.91 -14.55
C LYS A 66 19.45 3.44 -13.21
N ARG A 67 18.96 2.20 -13.13
CA ARG A 67 18.46 1.60 -11.90
C ARG A 67 19.60 1.43 -10.87
N TYR A 68 20.74 0.88 -11.30
CA TYR A 68 21.91 0.72 -10.44
C TYR A 68 22.53 2.05 -10.03
N GLU A 69 22.69 2.98 -10.96
CA GLU A 69 23.17 4.32 -10.67
C GLU A 69 22.36 4.99 -9.56
N LYS A 70 21.04 5.05 -9.68
CA LYS A 70 20.15 5.61 -8.64
C LYS A 70 20.21 4.83 -7.33
N ARG A 71 20.33 3.51 -7.38
CA ARG A 71 20.44 2.65 -6.19
C ARG A 71 21.68 2.98 -5.40
N PHE A 72 22.83 3.02 -6.07
CA PHE A 72 24.12 3.24 -5.43
C PHE A 72 24.30 4.69 -4.98
N SER A 73 23.80 5.65 -5.74
CA SER A 73 23.77 7.05 -5.32
C SER A 73 23.01 7.25 -3.99
N LYS A 74 21.82 6.65 -3.84
CA LYS A 74 21.06 6.71 -2.58
C LYS A 74 21.79 5.99 -1.45
N LEU A 75 22.34 4.82 -1.70
CA LEU A 75 23.12 4.08 -0.73
C LEU A 75 24.34 4.85 -0.22
N ALA A 76 25.09 5.48 -1.11
CA ALA A 76 26.24 6.32 -0.78
C ALA A 76 25.81 7.54 0.05
N PHE A 77 24.74 8.20 -0.37
CA PHE A 77 24.17 9.35 0.33
C PHE A 77 23.72 8.98 1.75
N TYR A 78 22.97 7.89 1.91
CA TYR A 78 22.57 7.35 3.21
C TYR A 78 23.78 7.09 4.13
N ARG A 79 24.80 6.36 3.61
CA ARG A 79 26.00 6.01 4.38
C ARG A 79 26.79 7.24 4.84
N ALA A 80 26.91 8.24 3.97
CA ALA A 80 27.60 9.49 4.31
C ALA A 80 26.85 10.26 5.41
N LEU A 81 25.51 10.44 5.27
CA LEU A 81 24.69 11.10 6.29
C LEU A 81 24.70 10.33 7.60
N SER A 82 24.50 9.00 7.56
CA SER A 82 24.53 8.14 8.74
C SER A 82 25.88 8.22 9.48
N SER A 83 27.00 8.30 8.74
CA SER A 83 28.33 8.45 9.31
C SER A 83 28.52 9.80 9.99
N VAL A 84 28.00 10.89 9.41
CA VAL A 84 28.16 12.26 9.94
C VAL A 84 27.22 12.53 11.12
N LEU A 85 25.95 12.13 10.98
CA LEU A 85 24.91 12.43 11.96
C LEU A 85 24.78 11.37 13.07
N LYS A 86 25.46 10.21 12.90
CA LYS A 86 25.42 9.08 13.85
C LYS A 86 24.01 8.52 14.08
N GLU A 87 23.20 8.55 13.03
CA GLU A 87 21.84 8.03 13.01
C GLU A 87 21.71 6.90 11.98
N THR A 88 20.92 5.89 12.30
CA THR A 88 20.56 4.79 11.39
C THR A 88 19.04 4.66 11.31
N MET A 89 18.56 4.13 10.20
CA MET A 89 17.14 3.89 9.97
C MET A 89 16.84 2.39 9.97
N PRO A 90 15.67 1.95 10.47
CA PRO A 90 15.33 0.52 10.54
C PRO A 90 15.43 -0.21 9.19
N TRP A 91 15.14 0.49 8.10
CA TRP A 91 15.27 -0.03 6.74
C TRP A 91 16.56 0.40 6.03
N GLY A 92 17.51 0.97 6.75
CA GLY A 92 18.77 1.46 6.19
C GLY A 92 18.55 2.36 4.96
N ALA A 93 19.41 2.19 3.96
CA ALA A 93 19.33 2.88 2.67
C ALA A 93 18.18 2.39 1.76
N LEU A 94 17.38 1.41 2.18
CA LEU A 94 16.30 0.89 1.36
C LEU A 94 15.13 1.88 1.32
N THR A 95 15.06 2.69 0.27
CA THR A 95 13.99 3.69 0.06
C THR A 95 12.81 3.17 -0.75
N GLY A 96 12.88 1.93 -1.23
CA GLY A 96 11.81 1.29 -2.00
C GLY A 96 10.55 1.07 -1.18
N ILE A 97 9.40 1.15 -1.85
CA ILE A 97 8.08 0.96 -1.20
C ILE A 97 7.74 -0.52 -0.92
N ARG A 98 8.48 -1.47 -1.50
CA ARG A 98 8.21 -2.91 -1.46
C ARG A 98 9.46 -3.72 -1.08
N PRO A 99 9.85 -3.74 0.21
CA PRO A 99 11.02 -4.47 0.66
C PRO A 99 10.97 -5.98 0.37
N VAL A 100 9.79 -6.59 0.49
CA VAL A 100 9.61 -8.02 0.23
C VAL A 100 9.83 -8.34 -1.25
N LYS A 101 9.24 -7.59 -2.16
CA LYS A 101 9.51 -7.75 -3.61
C LYS A 101 11.00 -7.58 -3.92
N PHE A 102 11.68 -6.63 -3.26
CA PHE A 102 13.12 -6.47 -3.40
C PHE A 102 13.86 -7.76 -3.00
N SER A 103 13.49 -8.39 -1.88
CA SER A 103 14.11 -9.62 -1.42
C SER A 103 13.94 -10.79 -2.41
N TYR A 104 12.78 -10.89 -3.07
CA TYR A 104 12.59 -11.91 -4.12
C TYR A 104 13.50 -11.69 -5.34
N ARG A 105 13.74 -10.43 -5.69
CA ARG A 105 14.64 -10.08 -6.81
C ARG A 105 16.11 -10.35 -6.52
N GLU A 106 16.55 -10.21 -5.27
CA GLU A 106 17.93 -10.51 -4.85
C GLU A 106 18.17 -12.03 -4.70
N GLY A 107 17.14 -12.86 -4.84
CA GLY A 107 17.24 -14.32 -4.81
C GLY A 107 17.72 -14.87 -3.46
N GLU A 108 18.65 -15.82 -3.48
CA GLU A 108 19.15 -16.48 -2.28
C GLU A 108 19.95 -15.54 -1.36
N ASN A 109 20.61 -14.56 -1.90
CA ASN A 109 21.49 -13.62 -1.17
C ASN A 109 20.73 -12.40 -0.60
N TRP A 110 19.39 -12.41 -0.65
CA TRP A 110 18.57 -11.24 -0.29
C TRP A 110 18.85 -10.71 1.12
N ARG A 111 19.01 -11.63 2.10
CA ARG A 111 19.21 -11.25 3.51
C ARG A 111 20.55 -10.57 3.71
N GLU A 112 21.61 -11.12 3.11
CA GLU A 112 22.95 -10.54 3.14
C GLU A 112 22.97 -9.17 2.42
N THR A 113 22.37 -9.07 1.24
CA THR A 113 22.26 -7.80 0.50
C THR A 113 21.53 -6.74 1.32
N MET A 114 20.39 -7.07 1.93
CA MET A 114 19.64 -6.11 2.73
C MET A 114 20.36 -5.70 3.99
N ARG A 115 21.03 -6.65 4.70
CA ARG A 115 21.79 -6.37 5.92
C ARG A 115 23.09 -5.60 5.62
N ASP A 116 23.99 -6.19 4.83
CA ASP A 116 25.38 -5.74 4.73
C ASP A 116 25.55 -4.61 3.71
N VAL A 117 24.74 -4.62 2.65
CA VAL A 117 24.77 -3.56 1.64
C VAL A 117 23.87 -2.41 2.00
N MET A 118 22.59 -2.68 2.35
CA MET A 118 21.59 -1.65 2.59
C MET A 118 21.52 -1.19 4.05
N GLY A 119 22.09 -1.91 5.01
CA GLY A 119 22.05 -1.56 6.44
C GLY A 119 20.68 -1.74 7.09
N VAL A 120 19.87 -2.70 6.60
CA VAL A 120 18.56 -3.02 7.18
C VAL A 120 18.75 -3.77 8.49
N GLU A 121 18.01 -3.39 9.53
CA GLU A 121 18.07 -4.01 10.85
C GLU A 121 17.55 -5.45 10.84
N GLU A 122 18.13 -6.33 11.67
CA GLU A 122 17.78 -7.75 11.76
C GLU A 122 16.29 -7.97 12.06
N GLU A 123 15.67 -7.17 12.92
CA GLU A 123 14.23 -7.27 13.21
C GLU A 123 13.38 -7.11 11.93
N LYS A 124 13.79 -6.23 11.01
CA LYS A 124 13.11 -6.04 9.72
C LYS A 124 13.38 -7.18 8.75
N LEU A 125 14.58 -7.74 8.77
CA LEU A 125 14.92 -8.92 7.96
C LEU A 125 14.11 -10.15 8.41
N ASP A 126 13.90 -10.33 9.70
CA ASP A 126 13.07 -11.40 10.24
C ASP A 126 11.60 -11.27 9.82
N ILE A 127 11.07 -10.03 9.79
CA ILE A 127 9.72 -9.78 9.26
C ILE A 127 9.64 -10.13 7.77
N VAL A 128 10.63 -9.74 6.97
CA VAL A 128 10.69 -10.08 5.54
C VAL A 128 10.74 -11.59 5.34
N ASP A 129 11.53 -12.31 6.13
CA ASP A 129 11.65 -13.77 6.05
C ASP A 129 10.31 -14.46 6.34
N ARG A 130 9.63 -14.08 7.43
CA ARG A 130 8.28 -14.57 7.77
C ARG A 130 7.27 -14.32 6.65
N ILE A 131 7.28 -13.11 6.08
CA ILE A 131 6.39 -12.76 4.96
C ILE A 131 6.68 -13.65 3.75
N ARG A 132 7.94 -13.87 3.39
CA ARG A 132 8.31 -14.75 2.29
C ARG A 132 7.83 -16.18 2.52
N HIS A 133 7.93 -16.67 3.76
CA HIS A 133 7.44 -18.00 4.11
C HIS A 133 5.91 -18.09 3.97
N GLU A 134 5.18 -17.12 4.50
CA GLU A 134 3.71 -17.08 4.41
C GLU A 134 3.21 -16.88 2.97
N GLN A 135 3.95 -16.13 2.15
CA GLN A 135 3.60 -15.87 0.75
C GLN A 135 3.95 -17.02 -0.21
N ALA A 136 4.83 -17.94 0.17
CA ALA A 136 5.33 -18.98 -0.72
C ALA A 136 4.23 -19.76 -1.50
N PRO A 137 3.08 -20.14 -0.89
CA PRO A 137 2.00 -20.82 -1.61
C PRO A 137 1.31 -19.98 -2.69
N TYR A 138 1.44 -18.64 -2.62
CA TYR A 138 0.74 -17.71 -3.54
C TYR A 138 1.57 -17.36 -4.77
N TYR A 139 2.87 -17.71 -4.78
CA TYR A 139 3.78 -17.38 -5.90
C TYR A 139 3.63 -18.28 -7.12
N GLU A 140 2.86 -19.37 -7.01
CA GLU A 140 2.53 -20.18 -8.18
C GLU A 140 1.50 -19.43 -9.05
N THR A 141 1.91 -19.02 -10.23
CA THR A 141 1.08 -18.27 -11.17
C THR A 141 1.06 -18.92 -12.55
N PHE A 142 0.00 -18.68 -13.30
CA PHE A 142 -0.17 -19.16 -14.68
C PHE A 142 -0.32 -17.97 -15.63
N PRO A 143 -0.08 -18.16 -16.94
CA PRO A 143 -0.26 -17.12 -17.91
C PRO A 143 -1.68 -16.53 -17.86
N LYS A 144 -1.78 -15.20 -17.87
CA LYS A 144 -3.04 -14.43 -17.79
C LYS A 144 -3.79 -14.56 -16.44
N ASP A 145 -3.09 -14.95 -15.37
CA ASP A 145 -3.62 -14.75 -14.02
C ASP A 145 -3.79 -13.27 -13.75
N ALA A 146 -4.93 -12.91 -13.18
CA ALA A 146 -5.18 -11.52 -12.82
C ALA A 146 -6.14 -11.39 -11.64
N ASP A 147 -6.00 -10.29 -10.92
CA ASP A 147 -6.95 -9.82 -9.94
C ASP A 147 -7.93 -8.82 -10.55
N LEU A 148 -9.14 -8.78 -10.02
CA LEU A 148 -10.14 -7.78 -10.37
C LEU A 148 -10.34 -6.82 -9.19
N PHE A 149 -9.91 -5.57 -9.37
CA PHE A 149 -10.19 -4.49 -8.43
C PHE A 149 -11.40 -3.66 -8.90
N ILE A 150 -12.29 -3.33 -7.98
CA ILE A 150 -13.46 -2.48 -8.24
C ILE A 150 -13.44 -1.30 -7.28
N GLY A 151 -13.22 -0.11 -7.81
CA GLY A 151 -13.11 1.13 -7.04
C GLY A 151 -14.47 1.79 -6.83
N ILE A 152 -14.86 2.00 -5.57
CA ILE A 152 -16.04 2.74 -5.16
C ILE A 152 -15.60 4.04 -4.48
N PRO A 153 -15.63 5.19 -5.17
CA PRO A 153 -15.07 6.44 -4.66
C PRO A 153 -16.02 7.20 -3.73
N PHE A 154 -16.87 6.51 -2.97
CA PHE A 154 -17.86 7.12 -2.10
C PHE A 154 -17.61 6.79 -0.64
N CYS A 155 -17.81 7.79 0.23
CA CYS A 155 -17.78 7.63 1.69
C CYS A 155 -18.95 8.38 2.32
N PRO A 156 -19.46 7.99 3.50
CA PRO A 156 -20.48 8.76 4.21
C PRO A 156 -19.95 10.13 4.63
N THR A 157 -18.70 10.21 5.08
CA THR A 157 -17.98 11.44 5.42
C THR A 157 -16.50 11.24 5.14
N ARG A 158 -15.74 12.33 4.99
CA ARG A 158 -14.29 12.26 4.80
C ARG A 158 -13.57 12.31 6.13
N CYS A 159 -12.85 11.22 6.47
CA CYS A 159 -11.97 11.18 7.63
C CYS A 159 -10.80 12.17 7.49
N SER A 160 -10.38 12.79 8.60
CA SER A 160 -9.38 13.87 8.60
C SER A 160 -7.98 13.43 8.12
N TYR A 161 -7.61 12.16 8.35
CA TYR A 161 -6.34 11.57 7.93
C TYR A 161 -6.35 11.05 6.48
N CYS A 162 -7.55 10.84 5.90
CA CYS A 162 -7.68 10.11 4.64
C CYS A 162 -7.16 10.94 3.45
N SER A 163 -6.27 10.32 2.68
CA SER A 163 -5.72 10.88 1.44
C SER A 163 -6.35 10.32 0.17
N PHE A 164 -7.25 9.34 0.29
CA PHE A 164 -7.94 8.81 -0.87
C PHE A 164 -8.88 9.84 -1.50
N VAL A 165 -8.96 9.81 -2.83
CA VAL A 165 -9.91 10.62 -3.58
C VAL A 165 -11.27 9.96 -3.43
N SER A 166 -12.08 10.49 -2.50
CA SER A 166 -13.46 10.04 -2.29
C SER A 166 -14.41 11.22 -2.21
N GLN A 167 -15.64 11.00 -2.65
CA GLN A 167 -16.73 11.98 -2.57
C GLN A 167 -17.70 11.58 -1.46
N GLU A 168 -18.18 12.56 -0.70
CA GLU A 168 -19.24 12.31 0.28
C GLU A 168 -20.53 11.90 -0.46
N ILE A 169 -21.05 10.72 -0.14
CA ILE A 169 -22.16 10.10 -0.88
C ILE A 169 -23.41 10.99 -0.88
N GLY A 170 -23.72 11.63 0.23
CA GLY A 170 -24.87 12.55 0.35
C GLY A 170 -24.78 13.84 -0.50
N LYS A 171 -23.62 14.08 -1.12
CA LYS A 171 -23.39 15.24 -2.01
C LYS A 171 -23.23 14.84 -3.48
N CYS A 172 -23.36 13.54 -3.80
CA CYS A 172 -23.22 13.03 -5.16
C CYS A 172 -24.57 12.69 -5.78
N GLY A 173 -24.96 13.45 -6.81
CA GLY A 173 -26.19 13.17 -7.57
C GLY A 173 -26.02 12.17 -8.72
N GLN A 174 -24.78 11.66 -8.94
CA GLN A 174 -24.45 10.83 -10.13
C GLN A 174 -24.18 9.37 -9.78
N ILE A 175 -24.69 8.86 -8.65
CA ILE A 175 -24.43 7.48 -8.21
C ILE A 175 -24.99 6.46 -9.21
N PRO A 176 -26.25 6.55 -9.70
CA PRO A 176 -26.79 5.59 -10.65
C PRO A 176 -25.97 5.56 -11.95
N GLU A 177 -25.63 6.73 -12.51
CA GLU A 177 -24.85 6.85 -13.74
C GLU A 177 -23.42 6.29 -13.56
N TYR A 178 -22.83 6.53 -12.38
CA TYR A 178 -21.54 5.94 -12.05
C TYR A 178 -21.61 4.41 -12.04
N VAL A 179 -22.64 3.84 -11.42
CA VAL A 179 -22.84 2.39 -11.34
C VAL A 179 -23.11 1.80 -12.73
N ASP A 180 -23.88 2.50 -13.59
CA ASP A 180 -24.08 2.10 -15.00
C ASP A 180 -22.75 1.99 -15.74
N CYS A 181 -21.89 3.00 -15.62
CA CYS A 181 -20.58 2.99 -16.24
C CYS A 181 -19.67 1.92 -15.63
N LEU A 182 -19.68 1.77 -14.32
CA LEU A 182 -18.85 0.78 -13.62
C LEU A 182 -19.22 -0.66 -13.98
N THR A 183 -20.52 -0.98 -14.04
CA THR A 183 -20.98 -2.31 -14.46
C THR A 183 -20.59 -2.62 -15.90
N LYS A 184 -20.68 -1.64 -16.80
CA LYS A 184 -20.21 -1.77 -18.19
C LYS A 184 -18.70 -2.06 -18.24
N GLU A 185 -17.91 -1.34 -17.42
CA GLU A 185 -16.47 -1.53 -17.34
C GLU A 185 -16.10 -2.92 -16.77
N ILE A 186 -16.79 -3.37 -15.70
CA ILE A 186 -16.56 -4.71 -15.11
C ILE A 186 -16.83 -5.80 -16.14
N ILE A 187 -17.89 -5.70 -16.93
CA ILE A 187 -18.22 -6.68 -17.99
C ILE A 187 -17.08 -6.74 -19.04
N ALA A 188 -16.54 -5.59 -19.43
CA ALA A 188 -15.41 -5.54 -20.35
C ALA A 188 -14.13 -6.10 -19.69
N ALA A 189 -13.84 -5.71 -18.46
CA ALA A 189 -12.67 -6.14 -17.71
C ALA A 189 -12.59 -7.67 -17.54
N LYS A 190 -13.72 -8.33 -17.29
CA LYS A 190 -13.78 -9.80 -17.18
C LYS A 190 -13.30 -10.54 -18.43
N ARG A 191 -13.36 -9.91 -19.61
CA ARG A 191 -12.85 -10.49 -20.88
C ARG A 191 -11.33 -10.39 -20.99
N LEU A 192 -10.69 -9.53 -20.20
CA LEU A 192 -9.24 -9.33 -20.17
C LEU A 192 -8.53 -10.33 -19.25
N ILE A 193 -9.28 -10.98 -18.36
CA ILE A 193 -8.78 -11.91 -17.34
C ILE A 193 -8.87 -13.32 -17.87
N GLY A 194 -7.75 -14.04 -17.90
CA GLY A 194 -7.73 -15.46 -18.28
C GLY A 194 -8.16 -16.37 -17.12
N ARG A 195 -7.45 -16.28 -15.98
CA ARG A 195 -7.80 -16.93 -14.72
C ARG A 195 -7.89 -15.88 -13.62
N LEU A 196 -9.04 -15.78 -12.99
CA LEU A 196 -9.27 -14.87 -11.88
C LEU A 196 -8.63 -15.46 -10.61
N ARG A 197 -7.82 -14.67 -9.89
CA ARG A 197 -7.20 -15.06 -8.62
C ARG A 197 -7.95 -14.52 -7.42
N SER A 198 -8.37 -13.27 -7.49
CA SER A 198 -9.16 -12.63 -6.44
C SER A 198 -10.04 -11.52 -6.99
N VAL A 199 -11.06 -11.15 -6.21
CA VAL A 199 -11.87 -9.94 -6.41
C VAL A 199 -11.77 -9.06 -5.17
N TYR A 200 -11.53 -7.78 -5.38
CA TYR A 200 -11.44 -6.81 -4.31
C TYR A 200 -12.26 -5.55 -4.63
N ILE A 201 -13.28 -5.27 -3.84
CA ILE A 201 -14.06 -4.03 -3.92
C ILE A 201 -13.63 -3.09 -2.80
N GLY A 202 -13.03 -1.96 -3.18
CA GLY A 202 -12.46 -1.01 -2.22
C GLY A 202 -12.51 0.44 -2.70
N GLY A 203 -11.63 1.25 -2.14
CA GLY A 203 -11.46 2.66 -2.52
C GLY A 203 -11.93 3.64 -1.47
N GLY A 204 -13.23 3.93 -1.38
CA GLY A 204 -13.85 4.70 -0.30
C GLY A 204 -14.45 3.78 0.75
N THR A 205 -15.77 3.68 0.72
CA THR A 205 -16.55 2.75 1.57
C THR A 205 -17.63 2.11 0.71
N PRO A 206 -17.35 0.98 0.06
CA PRO A 206 -18.30 0.32 -0.87
C PRO A 206 -19.71 0.13 -0.30
N VAL A 207 -19.81 -0.28 0.95
CA VAL A 207 -21.11 -0.48 1.63
C VAL A 207 -21.82 0.83 2.01
N SER A 208 -21.25 1.99 1.69
CA SER A 208 -21.98 3.26 1.79
C SER A 208 -22.99 3.44 0.65
N LEU A 209 -22.87 2.68 -0.44
CA LEU A 209 -23.84 2.71 -1.53
C LEU A 209 -25.24 2.30 -1.06
N PRO A 210 -26.31 2.84 -1.70
CA PRO A 210 -27.64 2.29 -1.56
C PRO A 210 -27.65 0.79 -1.91
N LEU A 211 -28.45 0.00 -1.20
CA LEU A 211 -28.49 -1.47 -1.33
C LEU A 211 -28.68 -1.90 -2.78
N LYS A 212 -29.61 -1.28 -3.50
CA LYS A 212 -29.88 -1.53 -4.92
C LYS A 212 -28.64 -1.35 -5.81
N GLU A 213 -27.86 -0.30 -5.60
CA GLU A 213 -26.69 0.00 -6.41
C GLU A 213 -25.52 -0.94 -6.06
N LEU A 214 -25.37 -1.27 -4.79
CA LEU A 214 -24.42 -2.29 -4.35
C LEU A 214 -24.74 -3.66 -4.96
N GLU A 215 -26.03 -4.07 -4.95
CA GLU A 215 -26.50 -5.32 -5.53
C GLU A 215 -26.18 -5.40 -7.04
N ARG A 216 -26.42 -4.33 -7.79
CA ARG A 216 -26.11 -4.27 -9.24
C ARG A 216 -24.64 -4.54 -9.54
N ILE A 217 -23.74 -3.99 -8.73
CA ILE A 217 -22.28 -4.22 -8.88
C ILE A 217 -21.97 -5.69 -8.56
N LEU A 218 -22.48 -6.20 -7.46
CA LEU A 218 -22.25 -7.59 -7.04
C LEU A 218 -22.80 -8.60 -8.03
N ASP A 219 -24.00 -8.35 -8.62
CA ASP A 219 -24.58 -9.17 -9.68
C ASP A 219 -23.74 -9.20 -10.95
N THR A 220 -23.03 -8.11 -11.25
CA THR A 220 -22.13 -8.04 -12.39
C THR A 220 -20.88 -8.89 -12.18
N VAL A 221 -20.37 -8.94 -10.93
CA VAL A 221 -19.26 -9.83 -10.54
C VAL A 221 -19.73 -11.27 -10.49
N LYS A 222 -20.88 -11.53 -9.88
CA LYS A 222 -21.43 -12.85 -9.49
C LYS A 222 -20.51 -13.56 -8.49
N ASP A 223 -20.85 -14.80 -8.12
CA ASP A 223 -19.94 -15.62 -7.32
C ASP A 223 -18.71 -16.00 -8.15
N PRO A 224 -17.53 -15.45 -7.84
CA PRO A 224 -16.34 -15.69 -8.67
C PRO A 224 -15.66 -17.03 -8.37
N GLY A 225 -16.05 -17.75 -7.31
CA GLY A 225 -15.42 -19.00 -6.88
C GLY A 225 -13.97 -18.85 -6.36
N VAL A 226 -13.53 -17.61 -6.08
CA VAL A 226 -12.21 -17.25 -5.53
C VAL A 226 -12.38 -16.33 -4.34
N GLU A 227 -11.28 -15.92 -3.69
CA GLU A 227 -11.37 -14.93 -2.63
C GLU A 227 -12.06 -13.65 -3.13
N PHE A 228 -13.09 -13.23 -2.42
CA PHE A 228 -13.86 -12.04 -2.72
C PHE A 228 -13.95 -11.14 -1.49
N THR A 229 -13.18 -10.05 -1.52
CA THR A 229 -13.09 -9.07 -0.44
C THR A 229 -13.90 -7.81 -0.76
N VAL A 230 -14.64 -7.31 0.23
CA VAL A 230 -15.33 -6.01 0.18
C VAL A 230 -14.94 -5.17 1.39
N GLU A 231 -14.42 -3.95 1.13
CA GLU A 231 -14.14 -2.99 2.20
C GLU A 231 -15.44 -2.43 2.79
N ALA A 232 -15.91 -3.04 3.88
CA ALA A 232 -16.98 -2.49 4.68
C ALA A 232 -16.46 -1.53 5.78
N GLY A 233 -15.25 -1.06 5.68
CA GLY A 233 -14.36 -0.37 6.62
C GLY A 233 -14.94 0.66 7.61
N ARG A 234 -16.19 1.05 7.44
CA ARG A 234 -16.93 1.99 8.30
C ARG A 234 -18.10 1.27 9.00
N PRO A 235 -18.01 1.00 10.32
CA PRO A 235 -19.10 0.37 11.09
C PRO A 235 -20.48 1.02 10.92
N ASP A 236 -20.53 2.35 10.81
CA ASP A 236 -21.76 3.11 10.58
C ASP A 236 -22.43 2.86 9.21
N CYS A 237 -21.79 2.11 8.31
CA CYS A 237 -22.35 1.69 7.02
C CYS A 237 -22.73 0.21 6.96
N ILE A 238 -22.47 -0.56 8.01
CA ILE A 238 -22.74 -2.00 8.09
C ILE A 238 -24.10 -2.23 8.72
N ASP A 239 -24.99 -2.94 8.04
CA ASP A 239 -26.27 -3.42 8.53
C ASP A 239 -26.51 -4.88 8.09
N GLU A 240 -27.55 -5.51 8.63
CA GLU A 240 -27.88 -6.91 8.36
C GLU A 240 -28.21 -7.15 6.88
N GLU A 241 -29.01 -6.25 6.27
CA GLU A 241 -29.40 -6.38 4.86
C GLU A 241 -28.19 -6.39 3.92
N LYS A 242 -27.22 -5.52 4.16
CA LYS A 242 -25.99 -5.49 3.37
C LYS A 242 -25.12 -6.72 3.60
N LEU A 243 -24.99 -7.19 4.84
CA LEU A 243 -24.21 -8.41 5.11
C LEU A 243 -24.86 -9.63 4.48
N GLU A 244 -26.19 -9.76 4.54
CA GLU A 244 -26.93 -10.81 3.86
C GLU A 244 -26.72 -10.74 2.35
N LEU A 245 -26.83 -9.54 1.75
CA LEU A 245 -26.55 -9.33 0.33
C LEU A 245 -25.13 -9.75 -0.01
N LEU A 246 -24.11 -9.24 0.68
CA LEU A 246 -22.71 -9.59 0.44
C LEU A 246 -22.50 -11.11 0.49
N ARG A 247 -23.05 -11.76 1.51
CA ARG A 247 -22.93 -13.23 1.67
C ARG A 247 -23.61 -13.99 0.56
N SER A 248 -24.79 -13.58 0.16
CA SER A 248 -25.56 -14.22 -0.93
C SER A 248 -24.88 -14.10 -2.30
N LYS A 249 -23.99 -13.11 -2.49
CA LYS A 249 -23.23 -12.88 -3.74
C LYS A 249 -21.81 -13.46 -3.70
N GLY A 250 -21.49 -14.30 -2.71
CA GLY A 250 -20.21 -15.01 -2.64
C GLY A 250 -19.06 -14.23 -2.03
N VAL A 251 -19.32 -13.09 -1.38
CA VAL A 251 -18.26 -12.37 -0.65
C VAL A 251 -17.76 -13.24 0.51
N THR A 252 -16.44 -13.40 0.60
CA THR A 252 -15.78 -14.27 1.58
C THR A 252 -15.15 -13.48 2.72
N ARG A 253 -14.68 -12.25 2.46
CA ARG A 253 -14.00 -11.38 3.42
C ARG A 253 -14.58 -9.98 3.41
N ILE A 254 -14.66 -9.38 4.60
CA ILE A 254 -14.95 -7.95 4.74
C ILE A 254 -13.96 -7.28 5.69
N CYS A 255 -13.86 -5.95 5.60
CA CYS A 255 -13.11 -5.15 6.56
C CYS A 255 -14.06 -4.51 7.57
N VAL A 256 -13.75 -4.60 8.86
CA VAL A 256 -14.39 -3.82 9.91
C VAL A 256 -13.29 -3.03 10.59
N ASN A 257 -13.03 -1.78 10.14
CA ASN A 257 -11.81 -1.05 10.46
C ASN A 257 -12.01 -0.11 11.65
N PRO A 258 -11.53 -0.45 12.87
CA PRO A 258 -11.59 0.45 14.02
C PRO A 258 -10.71 1.69 13.84
N GLN A 259 -9.50 1.54 13.33
CA GLN A 259 -8.37 2.47 13.32
C GLN A 259 -7.79 2.69 14.72
N THR A 260 -8.63 2.78 15.73
CA THR A 260 -8.35 2.87 17.17
C THR A 260 -9.56 2.36 17.96
N PHE A 261 -9.36 1.98 19.21
CA PHE A 261 -10.42 1.63 20.15
C PHE A 261 -10.63 2.72 21.22
N HIS A 262 -10.50 4.00 20.81
CA HIS A 262 -10.75 5.16 21.67
C HIS A 262 -11.79 6.09 21.02
N ASP A 263 -12.95 6.24 21.65
CA ASP A 263 -14.05 7.08 21.14
C ASP A 263 -13.62 8.54 20.94
N LYS A 264 -12.79 9.07 21.84
CA LYS A 264 -12.23 10.44 21.72
C LYS A 264 -11.49 10.62 20.41
N THR A 265 -10.61 9.67 20.08
CA THR A 265 -9.83 9.71 18.84
C THR A 265 -10.71 9.51 17.61
N LEU A 266 -11.70 8.62 17.65
CA LEU A 266 -12.67 8.45 16.55
C LEU A 266 -13.38 9.77 16.21
N VAL A 267 -13.82 10.53 17.22
CA VAL A 267 -14.43 11.85 17.03
C VAL A 267 -13.44 12.82 16.37
N LEU A 268 -12.19 12.87 16.84
CA LEU A 268 -11.13 13.71 16.28
C LEU A 268 -10.85 13.38 14.80
N LEU A 269 -10.91 12.10 14.46
CA LEU A 269 -10.73 11.62 13.09
C LEU A 269 -11.94 11.88 12.17
N GLY A 270 -13.04 12.42 12.70
CA GLY A 270 -14.29 12.65 11.97
C GLY A 270 -15.05 11.36 11.64
N ARG A 271 -14.83 10.31 12.43
CA ARG A 271 -15.59 9.07 12.35
C ARG A 271 -16.83 9.15 13.28
N LYS A 272 -17.99 8.82 12.75
CA LYS A 272 -19.27 9.03 13.45
C LYS A 272 -19.76 7.83 14.25
N HIS A 273 -18.92 6.79 14.38
CA HIS A 273 -19.26 5.57 15.13
C HIS A 273 -18.42 5.48 16.40
N THR A 274 -18.88 4.67 17.32
CA THR A 274 -18.28 4.41 18.61
C THR A 274 -17.55 3.07 18.63
N VAL A 275 -16.72 2.86 19.66
CA VAL A 275 -16.06 1.56 19.91
C VAL A 275 -17.12 0.46 20.09
N LYS A 276 -18.25 0.76 20.76
CA LYS A 276 -19.34 -0.21 20.92
C LYS A 276 -19.88 -0.66 19.55
N GLU A 277 -20.12 0.26 18.64
CA GLU A 277 -20.59 -0.07 17.28
C GLU A 277 -19.57 -0.89 16.50
N ILE A 278 -18.26 -0.65 16.67
CA ILE A 278 -17.23 -1.50 16.08
C ILE A 278 -17.39 -2.94 16.55
N LEU A 279 -17.55 -3.16 17.86
CA LEU A 279 -17.70 -4.49 18.45
C LEU A 279 -19.00 -5.16 17.96
N ASP A 280 -20.12 -4.44 18.01
CA ASP A 280 -21.43 -4.95 17.57
C ASP A 280 -21.38 -5.38 16.07
N LYS A 281 -20.73 -4.57 15.20
CA LYS A 281 -20.61 -4.88 13.77
C LYS A 281 -19.61 -6.00 13.48
N TYR A 282 -18.57 -6.12 14.27
CA TYR A 282 -17.64 -7.23 14.18
C TYR A 282 -18.33 -8.57 14.52
N GLU A 283 -19.06 -8.61 15.65
CA GLU A 283 -19.83 -9.80 16.03
C GLU A 283 -20.89 -10.16 14.98
N LEU A 284 -21.56 -9.15 14.42
CA LEU A 284 -22.51 -9.35 13.35
C LEU A 284 -21.84 -9.95 12.10
N ALA A 285 -20.68 -9.44 11.70
CA ALA A 285 -19.91 -9.97 10.57
C ALA A 285 -19.55 -11.46 10.76
N LEU A 286 -19.13 -11.83 11.98
CA LEU A 286 -18.82 -13.23 12.30
C LEU A 286 -20.05 -14.13 12.21
N LYS A 287 -21.24 -13.67 12.64
CA LYS A 287 -22.51 -14.43 12.52
C LYS A 287 -22.85 -14.76 11.07
N TYR A 288 -22.50 -13.88 10.14
CA TYR A 288 -22.66 -14.12 8.69
C TYR A 288 -21.52 -14.96 8.08
N GLY A 289 -20.53 -15.37 8.88
CA GLY A 289 -19.43 -16.26 8.46
C GLY A 289 -18.39 -15.62 7.57
N PHE A 290 -18.21 -14.29 7.67
CA PHE A 290 -17.13 -13.60 6.96
C PHE A 290 -15.79 -13.81 7.64
N SER A 291 -14.74 -13.92 6.83
CA SER A 291 -13.39 -13.59 7.26
C SER A 291 -13.30 -12.08 7.47
N VAL A 292 -12.73 -11.64 8.59
CA VAL A 292 -12.71 -10.20 8.94
C VAL A 292 -11.29 -9.69 9.05
N ASN A 293 -11.03 -8.56 8.36
CA ASN A 293 -9.83 -7.74 8.55
C ASN A 293 -10.14 -6.52 9.42
N MET A 294 -9.22 -6.17 10.31
CA MET A 294 -9.24 -4.94 11.09
C MET A 294 -8.00 -4.09 10.80
N ASP A 295 -8.18 -2.79 10.55
CA ASP A 295 -7.07 -1.86 10.41
C ASP A 295 -6.89 -1.04 11.68
N LEU A 296 -5.63 -0.88 12.11
CA LEU A 296 -5.19 0.01 13.18
C LEU A 296 -4.20 1.03 12.62
N ILE A 297 -4.13 2.22 13.20
CA ILE A 297 -3.18 3.26 12.79
C ILE A 297 -2.32 3.66 13.98
N ALA A 298 -1.00 3.46 13.85
CA ALA A 298 0.00 3.98 14.78
C ALA A 298 0.29 5.46 14.53
N GLY A 299 0.44 6.23 15.59
CA GLY A 299 0.77 7.66 15.51
C GLY A 299 -0.43 8.57 15.27
N LEU A 300 -1.63 8.14 15.65
CA LEU A 300 -2.82 9.01 15.63
C LEU A 300 -2.64 10.21 16.58
N PRO A 301 -3.21 11.38 16.22
CA PRO A 301 -3.16 12.56 17.07
C PRO A 301 -3.76 12.32 18.45
N GLU A 302 -3.14 12.89 19.47
CA GLU A 302 -3.54 12.79 20.87
C GLU A 302 -3.54 11.37 21.47
N GLU A 303 -3.00 10.37 20.74
CA GLU A 303 -2.78 9.03 21.26
C GLU A 303 -1.35 8.85 21.73
N THR A 304 -1.20 8.27 22.93
CA THR A 304 0.08 7.84 23.51
C THR A 304 0.43 6.43 23.04
N PHE A 305 1.63 5.97 23.38
CA PHE A 305 2.00 4.57 23.22
C PHE A 305 1.01 3.62 23.94
N ASP A 306 0.55 3.97 25.15
CA ASP A 306 -0.37 3.14 25.91
C ASP A 306 -1.76 3.06 25.29
N ASP A 307 -2.25 4.12 24.66
CA ASP A 307 -3.51 4.14 23.91
C ASP A 307 -3.43 3.21 22.69
N PHE A 308 -2.34 3.30 21.94
CA PHE A 308 -2.13 2.41 20.79
C PHE A 308 -1.95 0.95 21.23
N ARG A 309 -1.18 0.72 22.31
CA ARG A 309 -1.03 -0.61 22.92
C ARG A 309 -2.38 -1.22 23.27
N TYR A 310 -3.24 -0.47 23.95
CA TYR A 310 -4.60 -0.91 24.27
C TYR A 310 -5.38 -1.30 23.01
N SER A 311 -5.27 -0.51 21.94
CA SER A 311 -5.94 -0.78 20.68
C SER A 311 -5.44 -2.08 20.01
N VAL A 312 -4.14 -2.35 20.05
CA VAL A 312 -3.56 -3.60 19.55
C VAL A 312 -4.01 -4.80 20.39
N ASP A 313 -3.95 -4.69 21.73
CA ASP A 313 -4.37 -5.77 22.62
C ASP A 313 -5.85 -6.09 22.42
N LYS A 314 -6.69 -5.06 22.27
CA LYS A 314 -8.12 -5.23 22.01
C LYS A 314 -8.38 -5.94 20.68
N ALA A 315 -7.63 -5.61 19.62
CA ALA A 315 -7.73 -6.32 18.32
C ALA A 315 -7.30 -7.78 18.47
N VAL A 316 -6.25 -8.07 19.22
CA VAL A 316 -5.80 -9.44 19.50
C VAL A 316 -6.87 -10.22 20.27
N ASP A 317 -7.50 -9.63 21.29
CA ASP A 317 -8.55 -10.25 22.08
C ASP A 317 -9.80 -10.58 21.26
N LEU A 318 -10.16 -9.71 20.30
CA LEU A 318 -11.24 -9.95 19.34
C LEU A 318 -10.90 -11.05 18.35
N SER A 319 -9.63 -11.26 18.10
CA SER A 319 -9.12 -12.36 17.27
C SER A 319 -9.71 -12.41 15.84
N PRO A 320 -9.67 -11.31 15.06
CA PRO A 320 -10.08 -11.35 13.65
C PRO A 320 -9.12 -12.24 12.83
N ASP A 321 -9.49 -12.58 11.59
CA ASP A 321 -8.61 -13.37 10.72
C ASP A 321 -7.38 -12.59 10.29
N ASN A 322 -7.53 -11.26 10.09
CA ASN A 322 -6.43 -10.37 9.69
C ASN A 322 -6.43 -9.08 10.54
N VAL A 323 -5.23 -8.58 10.80
CA VAL A 323 -4.99 -7.25 11.37
C VAL A 323 -3.98 -6.52 10.51
N THR A 324 -4.32 -5.32 10.04
CA THR A 324 -3.35 -4.46 9.36
C THR A 324 -2.97 -3.29 10.26
N VAL A 325 -1.68 -3.11 10.48
CA VAL A 325 -1.14 -1.98 11.23
C VAL A 325 -0.54 -0.98 10.26
N HIS A 326 -1.13 0.20 10.23
CA HIS A 326 -0.66 1.32 9.42
C HIS A 326 0.14 2.31 10.26
N THR A 327 1.20 2.85 9.69
CA THR A 327 1.87 4.05 10.21
C THR A 327 1.21 5.29 9.62
N LEU A 328 0.82 6.24 10.44
CA LEU A 328 0.20 7.48 9.97
C LEU A 328 1.10 8.20 8.97
N SER A 329 0.56 8.48 7.79
CA SER A 329 1.24 9.22 6.72
C SER A 329 0.46 10.50 6.39
N LEU A 330 1.05 11.66 6.68
CA LEU A 330 0.43 12.97 6.43
C LEU A 330 0.69 13.42 4.99
N LYS A 331 -0.16 13.01 4.06
CA LYS A 331 -0.07 13.37 2.64
C LYS A 331 -0.70 14.73 2.33
N LYS A 332 -0.28 15.34 1.21
CA LYS A 332 -0.99 16.49 0.64
C LYS A 332 -2.46 16.11 0.39
N GLY A 333 -3.39 16.90 0.96
CA GLY A 333 -4.84 16.63 0.88
C GLY A 333 -5.45 15.97 2.11
N SER A 334 -4.67 15.54 3.10
CA SER A 334 -5.16 15.19 4.43
C SER A 334 -5.42 16.48 5.23
N ARG A 335 -6.60 16.60 5.83
CA ARG A 335 -6.94 17.76 6.69
C ARG A 335 -6.07 17.82 7.96
N LEU A 336 -5.61 16.66 8.44
CA LEU A 336 -4.74 16.56 9.61
C LEU A 336 -3.36 17.19 9.41
N LYS A 337 -2.87 17.33 8.17
CA LYS A 337 -1.54 17.90 7.92
C LYS A 337 -1.41 19.37 8.37
N GLU A 338 -2.51 20.09 8.42
CA GLU A 338 -2.53 21.54 8.70
C GLU A 338 -2.77 21.85 10.17
N SER A 339 -3.18 20.87 10.99
CA SER A 339 -3.75 21.14 12.32
C SER A 339 -3.16 20.37 13.49
N VAL A 340 -2.22 19.43 13.27
CA VAL A 340 -1.78 18.52 14.34
C VAL A 340 -0.27 18.38 14.41
N GLU A 341 0.26 18.50 15.63
CA GLU A 341 1.64 18.16 15.94
C GLU A 341 1.85 16.64 15.82
N ARG A 342 2.89 16.26 15.10
CA ARG A 342 3.23 14.85 14.84
C ARG A 342 3.96 14.29 16.05
N LEU A 343 3.64 13.05 16.43
CA LEU A 343 4.41 12.33 17.43
C LEU A 343 5.87 12.14 16.98
N PRO A 344 6.82 12.15 17.93
CA PRO A 344 8.22 11.82 17.63
C PRO A 344 8.34 10.46 16.95
N ASP A 345 9.22 10.35 15.96
CA ASP A 345 9.44 9.12 15.19
C ASP A 345 9.79 7.92 16.07
N GLY A 346 10.54 8.15 17.18
CA GLY A 346 10.88 7.13 18.15
C GLY A 346 9.68 6.52 18.88
N GLU A 347 8.66 7.31 19.18
CA GLU A 347 7.43 6.80 19.81
C GLU A 347 6.63 5.94 18.82
N ILE A 348 6.55 6.36 17.56
CA ILE A 348 5.85 5.59 16.51
C ILE A 348 6.60 4.28 16.24
N SER A 349 7.94 4.30 16.25
CA SER A 349 8.76 3.09 16.11
C SER A 349 8.48 2.08 17.24
N LYS A 350 8.34 2.55 18.48
CA LYS A 350 7.94 1.69 19.61
C LYS A 350 6.55 1.07 19.40
N MET A 351 5.58 1.85 18.88
CA MET A 351 4.24 1.37 18.57
C MET A 351 4.27 0.24 17.53
N ILE A 352 4.99 0.43 16.43
CA ILE A 352 5.12 -0.57 15.36
C ILE A 352 5.84 -1.83 15.89
N GLY A 353 6.96 -1.67 16.60
CA GLY A 353 7.66 -2.80 17.21
C GLY A 353 6.80 -3.57 18.22
N TYR A 354 5.98 -2.87 19.03
CA TYR A 354 5.03 -3.52 19.94
C TYR A 354 3.99 -4.32 19.18
N SER A 355 3.32 -3.73 18.19
CA SER A 355 2.27 -4.41 17.43
C SER A 355 2.79 -5.66 16.73
N SER A 356 3.98 -5.60 16.15
CA SER A 356 4.62 -6.75 15.52
C SER A 356 4.84 -7.91 16.52
N ARG A 357 5.53 -7.64 17.61
CA ARG A 357 5.78 -8.66 18.66
C ARG A 357 4.49 -9.22 19.25
N ARG A 358 3.51 -8.36 19.54
CA ARG A 358 2.24 -8.75 20.16
C ARG A 358 1.40 -9.64 19.25
N LEU A 359 1.26 -9.28 17.96
CA LEU A 359 0.52 -10.06 16.97
C LEU A 359 1.21 -11.40 16.70
N ILE A 360 2.53 -11.41 16.48
CA ILE A 360 3.29 -12.65 16.25
C ILE A 360 3.18 -13.59 17.46
N SER A 361 3.34 -13.07 18.69
CA SER A 361 3.21 -13.89 19.91
C SER A 361 1.78 -14.42 20.14
N SER A 362 0.79 -13.87 19.44
CA SER A 362 -0.61 -14.30 19.49
C SER A 362 -1.00 -15.22 18.32
N GLY A 363 -0.02 -15.72 17.55
CA GLY A 363 -0.23 -16.69 16.48
C GLY A 363 -0.60 -16.07 15.12
N TYR A 364 -0.38 -14.77 14.94
CA TYR A 364 -0.47 -14.15 13.63
C TYR A 364 0.89 -14.17 12.94
N GLU A 365 0.89 -14.29 11.61
CA GLU A 365 2.08 -14.13 10.79
C GLU A 365 1.95 -12.88 9.91
N PRO A 366 3.03 -12.08 9.75
CA PRO A 366 3.04 -11.00 8.78
C PRO A 366 2.99 -11.63 7.37
N TYR A 367 2.10 -11.14 6.50
CA TYR A 367 1.89 -11.72 5.18
C TYR A 367 2.03 -10.75 4.01
N TYR A 368 2.07 -9.47 4.26
CA TYR A 368 2.50 -8.43 3.31
C TYR A 368 3.00 -7.21 4.06
N LEU A 369 3.83 -6.42 3.36
CA LEU A 369 4.41 -5.21 3.91
C LEU A 369 4.63 -4.21 2.78
N TYR A 370 4.32 -2.94 3.07
CA TYR A 370 4.65 -1.87 2.16
C TYR A 370 5.02 -0.58 2.91
N ARG A 371 5.78 0.25 2.22
CA ARG A 371 6.20 1.55 2.73
C ARG A 371 5.61 2.65 1.87
N GLN A 372 5.46 3.82 2.42
CA GLN A 372 4.96 5.00 1.70
C GLN A 372 5.91 6.17 1.92
N LYS A 373 5.90 7.11 0.99
CA LYS A 373 6.56 8.39 1.21
C LYS A 373 5.88 9.14 2.35
N TYR A 374 6.66 9.92 3.12
CA TYR A 374 6.18 10.76 4.22
C TYR A 374 5.63 9.98 5.44
N MET A 375 6.03 8.74 5.60
CA MET A 375 5.76 7.98 6.84
C MET A 375 6.70 8.44 7.96
N ALA A 376 6.21 8.39 9.20
CA ALA A 376 7.02 8.64 10.38
C ALA A 376 8.18 7.63 10.47
N GLY A 377 9.38 8.07 10.83
CA GLY A 377 10.52 7.22 11.10
C GLY A 377 10.93 6.28 9.97
N ASN A 378 10.52 6.55 8.72
CA ASN A 378 10.78 5.67 7.58
C ASN A 378 10.28 4.23 7.81
N LEU A 379 9.19 4.07 8.57
CA LEU A 379 8.61 2.79 8.97
C LEU A 379 7.77 2.15 7.85
N GLU A 380 7.01 1.14 8.20
CA GLU A 380 6.21 0.33 7.28
C GLU A 380 4.73 0.25 7.71
N ASN A 381 3.90 -0.25 6.78
CA ASN A 381 2.58 -0.80 7.04
C ASN A 381 2.67 -2.31 6.87
N THR A 382 2.15 -3.07 7.81
CA THR A 382 2.23 -4.53 7.79
C THR A 382 0.86 -5.15 8.02
N GLY A 383 0.48 -6.07 7.15
CA GLY A 383 -0.68 -6.94 7.33
C GLY A 383 -0.27 -8.24 8.02
N TYR A 384 -1.01 -8.60 9.04
CA TYR A 384 -0.85 -9.84 9.81
C TYR A 384 -2.08 -10.74 9.59
N THR A 385 -1.86 -12.04 9.52
CA THR A 385 -2.88 -13.03 9.25
C THR A 385 -2.79 -14.23 10.18
N LYS A 386 -3.92 -14.85 10.49
CA LYS A 386 -3.92 -16.22 11.00
C LYS A 386 -3.49 -17.18 9.90
N PRO A 387 -2.92 -18.35 10.23
CA PRO A 387 -2.48 -19.33 9.25
C PRO A 387 -3.56 -19.67 8.20
N GLY A 388 -3.21 -19.56 6.92
CA GLY A 388 -4.11 -19.84 5.79
C GLY A 388 -5.25 -18.83 5.58
N LYS A 389 -5.17 -17.64 6.20
CA LYS A 389 -6.17 -16.57 6.10
C LYS A 389 -5.63 -15.30 5.41
N GLY A 390 -4.47 -15.39 4.77
CA GLY A 390 -3.89 -14.27 4.00
C GLY A 390 -4.85 -13.78 2.91
N CYS A 391 -4.90 -12.47 2.69
CA CYS A 391 -5.67 -11.89 1.59
C CYS A 391 -4.86 -11.96 0.30
N VAL A 392 -5.32 -12.76 -0.65
CA VAL A 392 -4.64 -13.01 -1.95
C VAL A 392 -4.41 -11.70 -2.69
N TYR A 393 -5.45 -10.87 -2.80
CA TYR A 393 -5.34 -9.57 -3.46
C TYR A 393 -4.22 -8.69 -2.90
N ASN A 394 -4.08 -8.62 -1.57
CA ASN A 394 -3.06 -7.81 -0.94
C ASN A 394 -1.65 -8.31 -1.27
N ILE A 395 -1.45 -9.63 -1.28
CA ILE A 395 -0.17 -10.24 -1.66
C ILE A 395 0.14 -9.94 -3.13
N ASP A 396 -0.79 -10.25 -4.03
CA ASP A 396 -0.59 -10.12 -5.47
C ASP A 396 -0.28 -8.68 -5.88
N VAL A 397 -1.00 -7.69 -5.31
CA VAL A 397 -0.79 -6.27 -5.62
C VAL A 397 0.50 -5.72 -5.01
N MET A 398 0.87 -6.16 -3.79
CA MET A 398 2.08 -5.69 -3.13
C MET A 398 3.34 -6.26 -3.78
N GLU A 399 3.34 -7.53 -4.10
CA GLU A 399 4.50 -8.17 -4.73
C GLU A 399 4.51 -8.05 -6.25
N GLU A 400 3.40 -7.58 -6.85
CA GLU A 400 3.22 -7.51 -8.31
C GLU A 400 3.49 -8.89 -8.96
N ILE A 401 2.73 -9.91 -8.48
CA ILE A 401 2.86 -11.29 -8.93
C ILE A 401 2.04 -11.53 -10.20
N THR A 402 0.87 -10.89 -10.30
CA THR A 402 -0.08 -11.05 -11.41
C THR A 402 -0.55 -9.71 -11.95
N ASP A 403 -1.23 -9.75 -13.09
CA ASP A 403 -1.92 -8.59 -13.63
C ASP A 403 -3.00 -8.11 -12.64
N ASN A 404 -3.24 -6.80 -12.60
CA ASN A 404 -4.35 -6.22 -11.85
C ASN A 404 -5.25 -5.45 -12.81
N VAL A 405 -6.45 -5.97 -13.09
CA VAL A 405 -7.46 -5.28 -13.89
C VAL A 405 -8.35 -4.49 -12.94
N ALA A 406 -8.22 -3.16 -12.97
CA ALA A 406 -8.89 -2.28 -12.03
C ALA A 406 -9.99 -1.45 -12.71
N CYS A 407 -11.20 -1.42 -12.15
CA CYS A 407 -12.38 -0.70 -12.63
C CYS A 407 -12.75 0.42 -11.65
N GLY A 408 -13.33 1.51 -12.17
CA GLY A 408 -13.83 2.63 -11.39
C GLY A 408 -12.96 3.88 -11.44
N ALA A 409 -13.50 4.99 -10.96
CA ALA A 409 -12.78 6.26 -10.91
C ALA A 409 -11.56 6.16 -9.98
N ASN A 410 -10.43 6.75 -10.41
CA ASN A 410 -9.14 6.69 -9.73
C ASN A 410 -8.52 5.27 -9.60
N ALA A 411 -9.10 4.26 -10.22
CA ALA A 411 -8.54 2.91 -10.24
C ALA A 411 -7.33 2.83 -11.18
N VAL A 412 -6.34 1.99 -10.84
CA VAL A 412 -5.11 1.84 -11.61
C VAL A 412 -4.93 0.37 -11.98
N SER A 413 -5.12 0.07 -13.26
CA SER A 413 -4.78 -1.23 -13.82
C SER A 413 -3.27 -1.36 -14.00
N LYS A 414 -2.74 -2.58 -13.81
CA LYS A 414 -1.33 -2.91 -14.03
C LYS A 414 -1.23 -4.16 -14.89
N LYS A 415 -0.45 -4.09 -15.95
CA LYS A 415 -0.04 -5.26 -16.73
C LYS A 415 1.43 -5.53 -16.54
N LEU A 416 1.76 -6.77 -16.23
CA LEU A 416 3.11 -7.24 -16.01
C LEU A 416 3.66 -7.91 -17.27
N PHE A 417 4.88 -7.57 -17.63
CA PHE A 417 5.63 -8.19 -18.72
C PHE A 417 6.84 -8.89 -18.09
N GLY A 418 6.63 -10.12 -17.63
CA GLY A 418 7.57 -10.84 -16.77
C GLY A 418 8.96 -11.01 -17.38
N GLU A 419 9.07 -11.30 -18.67
CA GLU A 419 10.36 -11.45 -19.36
C GLU A 419 11.16 -10.13 -19.44
N GLU A 420 10.49 -8.98 -19.41
CA GLU A 420 11.12 -7.67 -19.51
C GLU A 420 11.28 -6.97 -18.14
N ASP A 421 10.81 -7.57 -17.04
CA ASP A 421 10.65 -6.92 -15.71
C ASP A 421 10.01 -5.52 -15.80
N ARG A 422 9.05 -5.40 -16.72
CA ARG A 422 8.36 -4.16 -17.07
C ARG A 422 6.91 -4.20 -16.61
N ILE A 423 6.43 -3.08 -16.08
CA ILE A 423 5.05 -2.91 -15.66
C ILE A 423 4.46 -1.70 -16.37
N GLU A 424 3.38 -1.91 -17.10
CA GLU A 424 2.60 -0.82 -17.65
C GLU A 424 1.35 -0.56 -16.81
N ARG A 425 0.97 0.71 -16.72
CA ARG A 425 -0.15 1.15 -15.86
C ARG A 425 -1.10 2.00 -16.65
N TYR A 426 -2.40 1.74 -16.46
CA TYR A 426 -3.48 2.61 -16.92
C TYR A 426 -4.23 3.16 -15.71
N GLY A 427 -4.26 4.49 -15.57
CA GLY A 427 -4.99 5.18 -14.48
C GLY A 427 -6.30 5.79 -15.00
N ALA A 428 -7.43 5.37 -14.44
CA ALA A 428 -8.72 5.98 -14.73
C ALA A 428 -8.80 7.42 -14.16
N PRO A 429 -9.64 8.30 -14.76
CA PRO A 429 -9.89 9.65 -14.24
C PRO A 429 -10.26 9.65 -12.76
N LYS A 430 -9.78 10.64 -12.02
CA LYS A 430 -10.01 10.72 -10.58
C LYS A 430 -11.39 11.23 -10.21
N ASP A 431 -11.94 12.14 -11.01
CA ASP A 431 -13.26 12.70 -10.78
C ASP A 431 -14.34 11.88 -11.50
N ILE A 432 -15.51 11.81 -10.86
CA ILE A 432 -16.63 10.96 -11.27
C ILE A 432 -17.22 11.43 -12.60
N ALA A 433 -17.37 12.72 -12.83
CA ALA A 433 -17.98 13.24 -14.06
C ALA A 433 -17.11 12.93 -15.28
N THR A 434 -15.78 13.10 -15.17
CA THR A 434 -14.83 12.74 -16.24
C THR A 434 -14.80 11.22 -16.47
N TYR A 435 -14.89 10.41 -15.41
CA TYR A 435 -14.95 8.96 -15.51
C TYR A 435 -16.20 8.54 -16.31
N ILE A 436 -17.39 9.05 -15.96
CA ILE A 436 -18.66 8.77 -16.66
C ILE A 436 -18.54 9.19 -18.13
N ALA A 437 -18.09 10.42 -18.39
CA ALA A 437 -18.00 10.95 -19.76
C ALA A 437 -17.03 10.19 -20.68
N LYS A 438 -16.02 9.50 -20.09
CA LYS A 438 -14.97 8.82 -20.85
C LYS A 438 -15.02 7.29 -20.79
N ILE A 439 -16.12 6.71 -20.31
CA ILE A 439 -16.17 5.27 -20.02
C ILE A 439 -15.81 4.38 -21.24
N ASP A 440 -16.28 4.72 -22.44
CA ASP A 440 -15.98 3.94 -23.64
C ASP A 440 -14.49 4.01 -24.00
N ARG A 441 -13.87 5.16 -23.84
CA ARG A 441 -12.43 5.32 -24.04
C ARG A 441 -11.62 4.57 -23.00
N ILE A 442 -12.04 4.61 -21.72
CA ILE A 442 -11.39 3.88 -20.63
C ILE A 442 -11.36 2.37 -20.93
N ILE A 443 -12.47 1.83 -21.41
CA ILE A 443 -12.57 0.41 -21.79
C ILE A 443 -11.63 0.12 -22.97
N ALA A 444 -11.66 0.92 -24.02
CA ALA A 444 -10.82 0.72 -25.19
C ALA A 444 -9.31 0.82 -24.86
N ASP A 445 -8.91 1.79 -24.04
CA ASP A 445 -7.51 1.96 -23.61
C ASP A 445 -7.02 0.75 -22.79
N LYS A 446 -7.87 0.16 -21.96
CA LYS A 446 -7.55 -1.08 -21.22
C LYS A 446 -7.48 -2.30 -22.13
N GLU A 447 -8.42 -2.44 -23.07
CA GLU A 447 -8.35 -3.51 -24.06
C GLU A 447 -7.05 -3.44 -24.85
N ALA A 448 -6.65 -2.24 -25.28
CA ALA A 448 -5.36 -2.02 -25.94
C ALA A 448 -4.17 -2.41 -25.06
N LEU A 449 -4.20 -2.09 -23.75
CA LEU A 449 -3.14 -2.46 -22.81
C LEU A 449 -3.03 -3.97 -22.62
N PHE A 450 -4.17 -4.66 -22.37
CA PHE A 450 -4.15 -6.06 -21.97
C PHE A 450 -4.14 -7.06 -23.13
N LEU A 451 -4.73 -6.69 -24.29
CA LEU A 451 -4.82 -7.56 -25.48
C LEU A 451 -3.79 -7.22 -26.57
N GLY A 452 -3.17 -6.04 -26.53
CA GLY A 452 -2.15 -5.63 -27.51
C GLY A 452 -0.91 -6.54 -27.46
N GLU A 453 -0.48 -7.03 -28.62
CA GLU A 453 0.65 -7.99 -28.74
C GLU A 453 2.02 -7.38 -28.38
N ASN A 454 2.15 -6.08 -28.37
CA ASN A 454 3.36 -5.37 -27.92
C ASN A 454 2.96 -4.03 -27.35
N GLY A 455 3.18 -3.78 -26.08
CA GLY A 455 2.87 -2.54 -25.35
C GLY A 455 3.44 -1.23 -25.92
N LYS A 456 3.32 -1.00 -27.21
CA LYS A 456 3.69 0.23 -27.92
C LYS A 456 2.47 1.09 -28.26
N GLY A 457 1.41 1.02 -27.47
CA GLY A 457 0.15 1.65 -27.80
C GLY A 457 -0.50 2.54 -26.75
N ALA A 458 0.27 3.28 -25.97
CA ALA A 458 -0.27 4.43 -25.25
C ALA A 458 0.80 5.52 -25.17
N ALA A 459 1.12 6.09 -26.35
CA ALA A 459 1.86 7.33 -26.42
C ALA A 459 1.00 8.45 -25.83
N LYS A 460 1.61 9.13 -24.87
CA LYS A 460 1.22 10.42 -24.30
C LYS A 460 0.36 11.30 -25.22
N SER A 461 -0.80 11.67 -24.75
CA SER A 461 -1.45 12.93 -25.10
C SER A 461 -2.09 13.54 -23.86
#